data_dfa044677a38f627af2e0e41ae8914c9
#
_entry.id   dfa044677a38f627af2e0e41ae8914c9
#
_cell.length_a   1.000
_cell.length_b   1.000
_cell.length_c   1.000
_cell.angle_alpha   90.00
_cell.angle_beta   90.00
_cell.angle_gamma   90.00
#
_symmetry.space_group_name_H-M   'P 1'
#
loop_
_entity.id
_entity.type
_entity.pdbx_description
1 polymer ?
#
loop_
_entity_poly.entity_id
_entity_poly.type
_entity_poly.pdbx_seq_one_letter_code
_entity_poly.pdbx_strand_id
1 'polypeptide(L)'
;MKRAPETTALLLALTLLPGCGRSLSHHLLDASMSSAHRPAPPAVPAAVLPEAKSPYQILGGDMHCHVSPPDSPGHVSRGMEETVELARAEGLDFVVLTPHVPSQFFQSESLRQRVQSELAALERSVPRGEGDPIFVVGFEYTDYHYGHVGAAFADLGAVYAEVPARAALTDPTKFFRAFLRHGGLLVVNHPLLTPVDSIIRIARANLSWRPFTEPGPYPEEIVDLDRTAQAFEVYNLAVTELRDRFLLGDTSATLEATLARLDREIPLRARPLVPVGGSDSHSGHLRATTFVLAEARSAKGVRDGIVAGRVCVRDPAACSFEVRASGGAWLPPGSVIRDATMVEMRARGEAIRFYANGVVLAPEEPGHTVFVPVTPGKCSVLRARVDAGYSGPVYVNCPF
;
A
#
# COMPACT_ATOMS: atom_id res chain seq x y z
N MET A 1 43.76 -32.36 1.22
CA MET A 1 42.62 -32.35 2.13
C MET A 1 42.34 -30.90 2.55
N LYS A 2 41.41 -30.20 1.94
CA LYS A 2 41.00 -28.85 2.31
C LYS A 2 39.67 -28.93 3.04
N ARG A 3 39.60 -28.36 4.26
CA ARG A 3 38.42 -28.33 5.08
C ARG A 3 37.36 -27.42 4.42
N ALA A 4 36.12 -27.88 4.35
CA ALA A 4 34.96 -27.09 3.96
C ALA A 4 34.57 -26.14 5.10
N PRO A 5 34.02 -24.96 4.85
CA PRO A 5 33.72 -23.99 5.86
C PRO A 5 32.47 -24.38 6.66
N GLU A 6 32.53 -24.11 7.96
CA GLU A 6 31.52 -24.43 9.00
C GLU A 6 30.15 -23.70 8.85
N THR A 7 29.96 -22.96 7.78
CA THR A 7 28.75 -22.14 7.57
C THR A 7 27.50 -22.96 7.15
N THR A 8 27.67 -24.21 6.74
CA THR A 8 26.58 -25.06 6.25
C THR A 8 25.77 -25.73 7.36
N ALA A 9 26.34 -25.85 8.56
CA ALA A 9 25.69 -26.54 9.68
C ALA A 9 24.64 -25.67 10.41
N LEU A 10 24.75 -24.35 10.37
CA LEU A 10 23.83 -23.44 11.04
C LEU A 10 22.49 -23.28 10.30
N LEU A 11 22.48 -23.43 8.99
CA LEU A 11 21.25 -23.32 8.17
C LEU A 11 20.33 -24.56 8.27
N LEU A 12 20.88 -25.73 8.57
CA LEU A 12 20.09 -26.98 8.66
C LEU A 12 19.34 -27.12 9.98
N ALA A 13 19.81 -26.49 11.05
CA ALA A 13 19.17 -26.55 12.37
C ALA A 13 17.89 -25.67 12.48
N LEU A 14 17.71 -24.70 11.60
CA LEU A 14 16.58 -23.77 11.58
C LEU A 14 15.33 -24.33 10.89
N THR A 15 15.45 -25.45 10.17
CA THR A 15 14.34 -26.03 9.38
C THR A 15 13.52 -27.08 10.12
N LEU A 16 13.88 -27.45 11.35
CA LEU A 16 13.29 -28.61 12.06
C LEU A 16 12.31 -28.27 13.19
N LEU A 17 12.05 -27.00 13.46
CA LEU A 17 11.05 -26.62 14.48
C LEU A 17 9.79 -26.05 13.81
N PRO A 18 8.69 -26.81 13.74
CA PRO A 18 7.41 -26.29 13.24
C PRO A 18 6.86 -25.28 14.28
N GLY A 19 6.94 -24.02 13.97
CA GLY A 19 6.44 -22.91 14.80
C GLY A 19 7.44 -21.77 15.04
N CYS A 20 8.73 -22.02 15.09
CA CYS A 20 9.74 -20.97 15.30
C CYS A 20 10.23 -20.28 14.03
N GLY A 21 10.07 -20.91 12.86
CA GLY A 21 10.60 -20.36 11.60
C GLY A 21 9.87 -19.10 11.13
N ARG A 22 8.60 -18.93 11.54
CA ARG A 22 7.79 -17.77 11.17
C ARG A 22 8.15 -16.52 11.97
N SER A 23 8.50 -16.69 13.26
CA SER A 23 8.95 -15.60 14.12
C SER A 23 10.37 -15.13 13.77
N LEU A 24 11.25 -16.05 13.38
CA LEU A 24 12.65 -15.72 13.08
C LEU A 24 12.82 -14.91 11.78
N SER A 25 11.98 -15.13 10.78
CA SER A 25 12.05 -14.36 9.52
C SER A 25 11.71 -12.89 9.77
N HIS A 26 10.70 -12.59 10.59
CA HIS A 26 10.38 -11.22 10.95
C HIS A 26 11.44 -10.61 11.91
N HIS A 27 11.96 -11.36 12.87
CA HIS A 27 13.05 -10.87 13.73
C HIS A 27 14.34 -10.57 12.95
N LEU A 28 14.66 -11.34 11.92
CA LEU A 28 15.80 -11.05 11.05
C LEU A 28 15.55 -9.80 10.19
N LEU A 29 14.30 -9.57 9.79
CA LEU A 29 13.86 -8.34 9.12
C LEU A 29 14.02 -7.14 10.07
N ASP A 30 13.49 -7.23 11.28
CA ASP A 30 13.56 -6.19 12.30
C ASP A 30 14.99 -5.91 12.78
N ALA A 31 15.77 -6.93 13.13
CA ALA A 31 17.17 -6.77 13.56
C ALA A 31 18.03 -6.16 12.44
N SER A 32 17.70 -6.45 11.17
CA SER A 32 18.38 -5.85 10.05
C SER A 32 18.00 -4.38 9.84
N MET A 33 16.76 -4.00 10.16
CA MET A 33 16.25 -2.63 10.00
C MET A 33 16.71 -1.69 11.14
N SER A 34 16.82 -2.22 12.38
CA SER A 34 17.21 -1.46 13.57
C SER A 34 18.64 -0.90 13.56
N SER A 35 19.54 -1.44 12.74
CA SER A 35 20.96 -1.04 12.75
C SER A 35 21.36 0.05 11.76
N ALA A 36 20.43 0.54 10.94
CA ALA A 36 20.73 1.55 9.91
C ALA A 36 20.12 2.91 10.22
N HIS A 37 20.71 3.64 11.17
CA HIS A 37 20.51 5.08 11.24
C HIS A 37 21.14 5.70 9.98
N ARG A 38 20.42 5.70 8.87
CA ARG A 38 20.73 6.61 7.76
C ARG A 38 20.17 7.97 8.14
N PRO A 39 20.97 9.05 8.03
CA PRO A 39 20.39 10.39 8.15
C PRO A 39 19.22 10.50 7.18
N ALA A 40 18.12 11.05 7.66
CA ALA A 40 16.96 11.31 6.82
C ALA A 40 17.42 12.05 5.56
N PRO A 41 16.95 11.66 4.37
CA PRO A 41 17.18 12.47 3.19
C PRO A 41 16.68 13.89 3.50
N PRO A 42 17.33 14.94 2.97
CA PRO A 42 16.91 16.31 3.21
C PRO A 42 15.41 16.44 2.93
N ALA A 43 14.70 17.18 3.78
CA ALA A 43 13.29 17.42 3.61
C ALA A 43 13.02 17.83 2.15
N VAL A 44 12.21 17.04 1.46
CA VAL A 44 11.84 17.32 0.07
C VAL A 44 11.17 18.69 0.07
N PRO A 45 11.64 19.66 -0.75
CA PRO A 45 10.99 20.96 -0.84
C PRO A 45 9.50 20.74 -1.15
N ALA A 46 8.63 21.45 -0.45
CA ALA A 46 7.19 21.38 -0.69
C ALA A 46 6.94 21.52 -2.21
N ALA A 47 6.35 20.50 -2.82
CA ALA A 47 6.10 20.49 -4.25
C ALA A 47 5.28 21.73 -4.60
N VAL A 48 5.81 22.56 -5.50
CA VAL A 48 5.12 23.75 -6.00
C VAL A 48 3.95 23.28 -6.84
N LEU A 49 2.75 23.31 -6.25
CA LEU A 49 1.51 23.02 -6.95
C LEU A 49 1.27 24.02 -8.10
N PRO A 50 0.53 23.64 -9.15
CA PRO A 50 0.22 24.52 -10.26
C PRO A 50 -0.49 25.81 -9.80
N GLU A 51 -0.24 26.94 -10.51
CA GLU A 51 -0.77 28.28 -10.19
C GLU A 51 -2.31 28.39 -10.18
N ALA A 52 -3.05 27.50 -10.83
CA ALA A 52 -4.46 27.34 -10.57
C ALA A 52 -4.61 26.75 -9.16
N LYS A 53 -5.25 27.47 -8.25
CA LYS A 53 -5.51 26.99 -6.86
C LYS A 53 -6.17 25.63 -6.93
N SER A 54 -5.34 24.59 -6.77
CA SER A 54 -5.83 23.22 -6.65
C SER A 54 -6.80 23.18 -5.46
N PRO A 55 -7.98 22.58 -5.60
CA PRO A 55 -8.89 22.38 -4.47
C PRO A 55 -8.33 21.37 -3.46
N TYR A 56 -7.20 20.77 -3.78
CA TYR A 56 -6.58 19.72 -2.99
C TYR A 56 -5.32 20.20 -2.30
N GLN A 57 -5.10 19.68 -1.09
CA GLN A 57 -3.82 19.70 -0.39
C GLN A 57 -3.16 18.32 -0.51
N ILE A 58 -1.84 18.28 -0.54
CA ILE A 58 -1.11 17.02 -0.53
C ILE A 58 -0.88 16.62 0.92
N LEU A 59 -1.38 15.46 1.31
CA LEU A 59 -1.14 14.85 2.62
C LEU A 59 -0.23 13.63 2.42
N GLY A 60 0.95 13.66 3.04
CA GLY A 60 1.90 12.56 3.01
C GLY A 60 1.74 11.64 4.22
N GLY A 61 1.69 10.34 4.01
CA GLY A 61 1.56 9.41 5.12
C GLY A 61 1.90 7.96 4.77
N ASP A 62 1.62 7.11 5.73
CA ASP A 62 1.90 5.68 5.70
C ASP A 62 0.61 4.88 5.75
N MET A 63 0.44 3.95 4.80
CA MET A 63 -0.76 3.11 4.69
C MET A 63 -0.62 1.76 5.38
N HIS A 64 0.58 1.40 5.91
CA HIS A 64 0.87 0.09 6.46
C HIS A 64 1.88 0.18 7.60
N CYS A 65 1.41 0.23 8.83
CA CYS A 65 2.23 0.43 10.02
C CYS A 65 1.78 -0.46 11.16
N HIS A 66 2.69 -1.26 11.72
CA HIS A 66 2.42 -2.14 12.84
C HIS A 66 2.72 -1.47 14.19
N VAL A 67 2.02 -1.90 15.24
CA VAL A 67 2.15 -1.37 16.61
C VAL A 67 1.86 -2.43 17.65
N SER A 68 2.63 -2.44 18.73
CA SER A 68 2.47 -3.37 19.86
C SER A 68 2.04 -2.61 21.14
N PRO A 69 0.94 -3.02 21.83
CA PRO A 69 -0.10 -3.90 21.33
C PRO A 69 -0.93 -3.27 20.21
N PRO A 70 -1.73 -3.96 19.43
CA PRO A 70 -2.19 -5.36 19.52
C PRO A 70 -1.19 -6.42 19.07
N ASP A 71 -0.21 -6.07 18.21
CA ASP A 71 0.83 -7.02 17.83
C ASP A 71 1.65 -7.47 19.05
N SER A 72 2.19 -8.69 18.99
CA SER A 72 3.02 -9.17 20.07
C SER A 72 4.36 -8.43 20.14
N PRO A 73 4.90 -8.14 21.33
CA PRO A 73 6.21 -7.46 21.47
C PRO A 73 7.38 -8.23 20.84
N GLY A 74 7.22 -9.54 20.64
CA GLY A 74 8.20 -10.37 19.95
C GLY A 74 8.13 -10.24 18.42
N HIS A 75 7.11 -9.61 17.89
CA HIS A 75 6.90 -9.41 16.45
C HIS A 75 7.07 -7.94 16.07
N VAL A 76 6.49 -7.05 16.87
CA VAL A 76 6.57 -5.59 16.70
C VAL A 76 7.14 -5.00 17.97
N SER A 77 8.31 -4.38 17.87
CA SER A 77 9.02 -3.85 19.04
C SER A 77 8.54 -2.47 19.48
N ARG A 78 7.78 -1.77 18.64
CA ARG A 78 7.37 -0.38 18.83
C ARG A 78 5.95 -0.25 19.37
N GLY A 79 5.80 0.56 20.42
CA GLY A 79 4.52 0.92 21.00
C GLY A 79 3.85 2.13 20.31
N MET A 80 2.65 2.49 20.78
CA MET A 80 1.90 3.63 20.22
C MET A 80 2.60 4.97 20.45
N GLU A 81 3.17 5.18 21.64
CA GLU A 81 3.87 6.42 21.99
C GLU A 81 5.05 6.69 21.05
N GLU A 82 5.91 5.68 20.87
CA GLU A 82 7.05 5.76 19.94
C GLU A 82 6.59 5.93 18.48
N THR A 83 5.48 5.31 18.10
CA THR A 83 4.88 5.51 16.77
C THR A 83 4.45 6.95 16.55
N VAL A 84 3.87 7.58 17.54
CA VAL A 84 3.46 9.01 17.49
C VAL A 84 4.70 9.91 17.36
N GLU A 85 5.73 9.65 18.15
CA GLU A 85 6.97 10.42 18.11
C GLU A 85 7.66 10.31 16.74
N LEU A 86 7.75 9.11 16.19
CA LEU A 86 8.32 8.88 14.87
C LEU A 86 7.49 9.56 13.77
N ALA A 87 6.18 9.44 13.82
CA ALA A 87 5.29 10.06 12.83
C ALA A 87 5.44 11.59 12.82
N ARG A 88 5.57 12.21 14.01
CA ARG A 88 5.84 13.64 14.14
C ARG A 88 7.24 14.02 13.63
N ALA A 89 8.25 13.23 13.98
CA ALA A 89 9.64 13.47 13.58
C ALA A 89 9.83 13.37 12.05
N GLU A 90 9.13 12.43 11.41
CA GLU A 90 9.13 12.24 9.96
C GLU A 90 8.14 13.19 9.22
N GLY A 91 7.41 14.01 9.95
CA GLY A 91 6.48 15.00 9.38
C GLY A 91 5.29 14.38 8.65
N LEU A 92 4.80 13.23 9.11
CA LEU A 92 3.66 12.56 8.50
C LEU A 92 2.35 13.32 8.76
N ASP A 93 1.52 13.43 7.75
CA ASP A 93 0.15 13.95 7.89
C ASP A 93 -0.82 12.86 8.36
N PHE A 94 -0.58 11.60 7.98
CA PHE A 94 -1.42 10.49 8.42
C PHE A 94 -0.64 9.17 8.56
N VAL A 95 -1.14 8.29 9.42
CA VAL A 95 -0.64 6.92 9.62
C VAL A 95 -1.83 5.97 9.74
N VAL A 96 -1.85 4.93 8.93
CA VAL A 96 -2.81 3.83 9.05
C VAL A 96 -2.14 2.71 9.86
N LEU A 97 -2.68 2.46 11.05
CA LEU A 97 -2.21 1.41 11.94
C LEU A 97 -2.87 0.10 11.54
N THR A 98 -2.08 -0.90 11.21
CA THR A 98 -2.52 -2.18 10.65
C THR A 98 -1.98 -3.38 11.42
N PRO A 99 -2.26 -3.50 12.74
CA PRO A 99 -1.82 -4.67 13.47
C PRO A 99 -2.36 -5.96 12.85
N HIS A 100 -1.61 -7.05 13.00
CA HIS A 100 -1.96 -8.34 12.41
C HIS A 100 -3.24 -8.93 12.99
N VAL A 101 -4.15 -9.31 12.11
CA VAL A 101 -5.34 -10.11 12.44
C VAL A 101 -5.29 -11.41 11.64
N PRO A 102 -5.02 -12.55 12.30
CA PRO A 102 -4.84 -13.82 11.59
C PRO A 102 -6.16 -14.28 10.96
N SER A 103 -6.07 -15.04 9.86
CA SER A 103 -7.24 -15.58 9.14
C SER A 103 -8.15 -16.45 10.04
N GLN A 104 -7.59 -17.04 11.11
CA GLN A 104 -8.36 -17.75 12.14
C GLN A 104 -9.34 -16.86 12.93
N PHE A 105 -9.24 -15.55 12.81
CA PHE A 105 -10.21 -14.60 13.37
C PHE A 105 -11.67 -14.97 13.05
N PHE A 106 -11.92 -15.48 11.86
CA PHE A 106 -13.25 -15.93 11.44
C PHE A 106 -13.63 -17.34 11.93
N GLN A 107 -12.70 -18.06 12.55
CA GLN A 107 -12.94 -19.43 13.03
C GLN A 107 -13.18 -19.50 14.54
N SER A 108 -12.96 -18.41 15.29
CA SER A 108 -13.02 -18.40 16.74
C SER A 108 -13.70 -17.15 17.29
N GLU A 109 -14.80 -17.34 18.00
CA GLU A 109 -15.51 -16.23 18.66
C GLU A 109 -14.63 -15.54 19.72
N SER A 110 -13.90 -16.32 20.51
CA SER A 110 -13.00 -15.77 21.54
C SER A 110 -11.86 -14.95 20.95
N LEU A 111 -11.25 -15.41 19.86
CA LEU A 111 -10.22 -14.66 19.16
C LEU A 111 -10.79 -13.36 18.60
N ARG A 112 -11.98 -13.41 18.02
CA ARG A 112 -12.65 -12.23 17.48
C ARG A 112 -12.98 -11.21 18.56
N GLN A 113 -13.52 -11.63 19.71
CA GLN A 113 -13.77 -10.73 20.84
C GLN A 113 -12.48 -10.07 21.36
N ARG A 114 -11.38 -10.83 21.43
CA ARG A 114 -10.07 -10.31 21.80
C ARG A 114 -9.61 -9.25 20.83
N VAL A 115 -9.57 -9.53 19.52
CA VAL A 115 -9.16 -8.58 18.47
C VAL A 115 -10.03 -7.31 18.51
N GLN A 116 -11.34 -7.44 18.65
CA GLN A 116 -12.23 -6.27 18.82
C GLN A 116 -11.84 -5.41 20.00
N SER A 117 -11.55 -6.03 21.15
CA SER A 117 -11.14 -5.32 22.37
C SER A 117 -9.80 -4.62 22.19
N GLU A 118 -8.84 -5.28 21.56
CA GLU A 118 -7.51 -4.76 21.29
C GLU A 118 -7.55 -3.58 20.31
N LEU A 119 -8.28 -3.68 19.20
CA LEU A 119 -8.46 -2.58 18.25
C LEU A 119 -9.19 -1.39 18.87
N ALA A 120 -10.21 -1.64 19.70
CA ALA A 120 -10.89 -0.58 20.44
C ALA A 120 -10.00 0.08 21.50
N ALA A 121 -9.07 -0.65 22.10
CA ALA A 121 -8.06 -0.08 23.00
C ALA A 121 -7.06 0.79 22.22
N LEU A 122 -6.58 0.33 21.08
CA LEU A 122 -5.72 1.09 20.19
C LEU A 122 -6.40 2.40 19.72
N GLU A 123 -7.66 2.35 19.31
CA GLU A 123 -8.43 3.53 18.90
C GLU A 123 -8.54 4.58 20.00
N ARG A 124 -8.61 4.16 21.27
CA ARG A 124 -8.60 5.10 22.42
C ARG A 124 -7.23 5.69 22.73
N SER A 125 -6.15 5.05 22.29
CA SER A 125 -4.77 5.48 22.55
C SER A 125 -4.22 6.44 21.51
N VAL A 126 -4.85 6.54 20.34
CA VAL A 126 -4.38 7.47 19.29
C VAL A 126 -4.58 8.92 19.71
N PRO A 127 -3.57 9.80 19.52
CA PRO A 127 -3.70 11.21 19.80
C PRO A 127 -4.65 11.89 18.79
N ARG A 128 -5.32 12.94 19.24
CA ARG A 128 -6.28 13.73 18.44
C ARG A 128 -6.10 15.23 18.63
N GLY A 129 -4.87 15.65 18.97
CA GLY A 129 -4.52 17.06 19.14
C GLY A 129 -4.46 17.81 17.82
N GLU A 130 -4.62 19.12 17.89
CA GLU A 130 -4.37 19.99 16.75
C GLU A 130 -2.88 19.88 16.34
N GLY A 131 -2.61 19.62 15.07
CA GLY A 131 -1.26 19.42 14.56
C GLY A 131 -0.73 17.99 14.63
N ASP A 132 -1.43 17.08 15.33
CA ASP A 132 -1.05 15.66 15.30
C ASP A 132 -1.24 15.04 13.91
N PRO A 133 -0.45 14.01 13.56
CA PRO A 133 -0.78 13.14 12.44
C PRO A 133 -2.19 12.54 12.60
N ILE A 134 -2.88 12.37 11.49
CA ILE A 134 -4.17 11.68 11.45
C ILE A 134 -3.91 10.19 11.61
N PHE A 135 -4.18 9.62 12.78
CA PHE A 135 -4.11 8.20 12.99
C PHE A 135 -5.43 7.53 12.62
N VAL A 136 -5.34 6.48 11.81
CA VAL A 136 -6.47 5.64 11.41
C VAL A 136 -6.20 4.24 11.91
N VAL A 137 -7.07 3.71 12.77
CA VAL A 137 -6.95 2.33 13.23
C VAL A 137 -7.65 1.42 12.23
N GLY A 138 -6.88 0.49 11.74
CA GLY A 138 -7.29 -0.59 10.87
C GLY A 138 -6.70 -1.90 11.36
N PHE A 139 -6.52 -2.84 10.47
CA PHE A 139 -5.83 -4.09 10.72
C PHE A 139 -5.30 -4.69 9.42
N GLU A 140 -4.31 -5.54 9.51
CA GLU A 140 -3.89 -6.39 8.42
C GLU A 140 -4.47 -7.79 8.59
N TYR A 141 -5.43 -8.18 7.70
CA TYR A 141 -5.86 -9.56 7.57
C TYR A 141 -4.68 -10.38 7.05
N THR A 142 -4.15 -11.23 7.92
CA THR A 142 -2.93 -11.98 7.67
C THR A 142 -3.27 -13.43 7.35
N ASP A 143 -3.16 -13.80 6.10
CA ASP A 143 -3.27 -15.17 5.64
C ASP A 143 -1.93 -15.65 5.08
N TYR A 144 -1.28 -16.54 5.81
CA TYR A 144 0.05 -17.06 5.42
C TYR A 144 0.03 -17.97 4.18
N HIS A 145 -1.17 -18.30 3.69
CA HIS A 145 -1.32 -19.10 2.47
C HIS A 145 -1.64 -18.26 1.25
N TYR A 146 -2.50 -17.24 1.40
CA TYR A 146 -2.99 -16.44 0.27
C TYR A 146 -2.40 -15.03 0.20
N GLY A 147 -1.78 -14.54 1.27
CA GLY A 147 -1.22 -13.20 1.38
C GLY A 147 -2.03 -12.31 2.32
N HIS A 148 -1.75 -11.02 2.28
CA HIS A 148 -2.25 -10.08 3.27
C HIS A 148 -3.14 -8.99 2.65
N VAL A 149 -4.13 -8.54 3.44
CA VAL A 149 -5.02 -7.43 3.05
C VAL A 149 -5.16 -6.46 4.22
N GLY A 150 -4.74 -5.22 4.00
CA GLY A 150 -5.01 -4.10 4.89
C GLY A 150 -6.49 -3.71 4.84
N ALA A 151 -7.07 -3.47 6.01
CA ALA A 151 -8.46 -3.04 6.17
C ALA A 151 -8.51 -1.81 7.08
N ALA A 152 -8.94 -0.66 6.59
CA ALA A 152 -8.89 0.60 7.33
C ALA A 152 -10.10 1.50 7.05
N PHE A 153 -10.26 2.57 7.82
CA PHE A 153 -11.26 3.63 7.69
C PHE A 153 -12.71 3.26 8.03
N ALA A 154 -13.06 2.00 8.25
CA ALA A 154 -14.41 1.64 8.63
C ALA A 154 -14.74 2.05 10.07
N ASP A 155 -16.01 2.36 10.32
CA ASP A 155 -16.55 2.34 11.67
C ASP A 155 -16.69 0.87 12.13
N LEU A 156 -15.68 0.37 12.84
CA LEU A 156 -15.63 -1.01 13.32
C LEU A 156 -16.80 -1.32 14.28
N GLY A 157 -17.24 -0.35 15.07
CA GLY A 157 -18.39 -0.51 15.95
C GLY A 157 -19.66 -0.81 15.16
N ALA A 158 -19.91 -0.08 14.10
CA ALA A 158 -21.05 -0.30 13.20
C ALA A 158 -20.93 -1.63 12.43
N VAL A 159 -19.72 -1.99 11.97
CA VAL A 159 -19.48 -3.31 11.34
C VAL A 159 -19.83 -4.45 12.26
N TYR A 160 -19.38 -4.39 13.52
CA TYR A 160 -19.65 -5.44 14.50
C TYR A 160 -21.12 -5.50 14.95
N ALA A 161 -21.82 -4.37 14.93
CA ALA A 161 -23.25 -4.32 15.19
C ALA A 161 -24.05 -4.96 14.04
N GLU A 162 -23.64 -4.73 12.79
CA GLU A 162 -24.30 -5.30 11.61
C GLU A 162 -24.01 -6.80 11.45
N VAL A 163 -22.77 -7.22 11.69
CA VAL A 163 -22.34 -8.61 11.49
C VAL A 163 -21.94 -9.23 12.82
N PRO A 164 -22.88 -9.80 13.56
CA PRO A 164 -22.59 -10.46 14.84
C PRO A 164 -21.63 -11.65 14.65
N ALA A 165 -20.91 -11.98 15.70
CA ALA A 165 -19.84 -12.98 15.71
C ALA A 165 -20.19 -14.27 14.96
N ARG A 166 -21.36 -14.82 15.24
CA ARG A 166 -21.80 -16.10 14.66
C ARG A 166 -21.99 -16.02 13.13
N ALA A 167 -22.52 -14.91 12.62
CA ALA A 167 -22.72 -14.73 11.19
C ALA A 167 -21.40 -14.57 10.42
N ALA A 168 -20.41 -13.91 11.02
CA ALA A 168 -19.09 -13.78 10.40
C ALA A 168 -18.27 -15.09 10.42
N LEU A 169 -18.47 -15.96 11.43
CA LEU A 169 -17.81 -17.26 11.49
C LEU A 169 -18.28 -18.21 10.38
N THR A 170 -19.53 -18.06 9.92
CA THR A 170 -20.10 -18.89 8.85
C THR A 170 -19.89 -18.33 7.45
N ASP A 171 -19.65 -17.02 7.33
CA ASP A 171 -19.50 -16.32 6.06
C ASP A 171 -18.60 -15.08 6.24
N PRO A 172 -17.28 -15.22 6.12
CA PRO A 172 -16.33 -14.11 6.20
C PRO A 172 -16.62 -12.99 5.22
N THR A 173 -17.21 -13.28 4.07
CA THR A 173 -17.51 -12.27 3.05
C THR A 173 -18.52 -11.23 3.55
N LYS A 174 -19.45 -11.62 4.44
CA LYS A 174 -20.38 -10.68 5.08
C LYS A 174 -19.68 -9.61 5.88
N PHE A 175 -18.62 -10.00 6.60
CA PHE A 175 -17.83 -9.06 7.38
C PHE A 175 -17.15 -8.01 6.48
N PHE A 176 -16.46 -8.44 5.43
CA PHE A 176 -15.76 -7.52 4.53
C PHE A 176 -16.72 -6.64 3.73
N ARG A 177 -17.86 -7.16 3.33
CA ARG A 177 -18.92 -6.35 2.67
C ARG A 177 -19.53 -5.32 3.62
N ALA A 178 -19.78 -5.67 4.89
CA ALA A 178 -20.20 -4.70 5.90
C ALA A 178 -19.10 -3.67 6.15
N PHE A 179 -17.83 -4.09 6.23
CA PHE A 179 -16.69 -3.21 6.38
C PHE A 179 -16.65 -2.13 5.29
N LEU A 180 -16.85 -2.50 4.03
CA LEU A 180 -16.93 -1.55 2.91
C LEU A 180 -18.14 -0.62 3.02
N ARG A 181 -19.33 -1.14 3.40
CA ARG A 181 -20.54 -0.31 3.59
C ARG A 181 -20.37 0.74 4.68
N HIS A 182 -19.64 0.42 5.72
CA HIS A 182 -19.33 1.34 6.82
C HIS A 182 -18.08 2.20 6.57
N GLY A 183 -17.78 2.46 5.31
CA GLY A 183 -16.75 3.40 4.91
C GLY A 183 -15.35 2.81 4.81
N GLY A 184 -15.19 1.50 4.92
CA GLY A 184 -13.91 0.84 4.86
C GLY A 184 -13.20 0.93 3.50
N LEU A 185 -11.90 0.74 3.54
CA LEU A 185 -11.00 0.60 2.42
C LEU A 185 -10.24 -0.72 2.59
N LEU A 186 -10.21 -1.54 1.55
CA LEU A 186 -9.39 -2.75 1.50
C LEU A 186 -8.18 -2.52 0.58
N VAL A 187 -7.01 -2.84 1.09
CA VAL A 187 -5.72 -2.69 0.42
C VAL A 187 -5.06 -4.07 0.30
N VAL A 188 -4.79 -4.53 -0.89
CA VAL A 188 -3.94 -5.71 -1.07
C VAL A 188 -2.51 -5.32 -0.74
N ASN A 189 -1.96 -5.86 0.35
CA ASN A 189 -0.62 -5.55 0.82
C ASN A 189 0.42 -6.33 0.01
N HIS A 190 1.56 -5.70 -0.28
CA HIS A 190 2.73 -6.26 -0.99
C HIS A 190 2.37 -7.35 -2.02
N PRO A 191 1.49 -7.08 -3.01
CA PRO A 191 0.89 -8.09 -3.89
C PRO A 191 1.91 -8.86 -4.73
N LEU A 192 3.09 -8.28 -4.96
CA LEU A 192 4.15 -8.86 -5.77
C LEU A 192 5.49 -8.83 -5.02
N LEU A 193 5.64 -9.69 -4.01
CA LEU A 193 6.91 -9.87 -3.30
C LEU A 193 7.89 -10.75 -4.06
N THR A 194 7.40 -11.59 -4.92
CA THR A 194 8.23 -12.41 -5.78
C THR A 194 8.35 -11.78 -7.17
N PRO A 195 9.52 -11.51 -7.62
CA PRO A 195 10.23 -12.41 -8.53
C PRO A 195 11.70 -12.53 -8.16
N VAL A 196 12.02 -12.78 -6.94
CA VAL A 196 13.41 -12.90 -6.55
C VAL A 196 13.62 -14.30 -5.99
N ASP A 197 14.66 -14.96 -6.46
CA ASP A 197 15.30 -16.11 -5.78
C ASP A 197 15.88 -15.58 -4.46
N SER A 198 15.01 -15.25 -3.52
CA SER A 198 15.34 -14.58 -2.27
C SER A 198 15.38 -15.59 -1.14
N ILE A 199 16.11 -15.23 -0.09
CA ILE A 199 16.08 -15.90 1.22
C ILE A 199 14.63 -16.11 1.69
N ILE A 200 13.74 -15.15 1.44
CA ILE A 200 12.30 -15.24 1.75
C ILE A 200 11.64 -16.40 0.99
N ARG A 201 11.99 -16.62 -0.27
CA ARG A 201 11.49 -17.75 -1.05
C ARG A 201 12.05 -19.10 -0.57
N ILE A 202 13.32 -19.14 -0.18
CA ILE A 202 13.96 -20.30 0.43
C ILE A 202 13.29 -20.63 1.77
N ALA A 203 12.96 -19.61 2.57
CA ALA A 203 12.24 -19.76 3.83
C ALA A 203 10.73 -20.04 3.64
N ARG A 204 10.23 -20.17 2.40
CA ARG A 204 8.80 -20.33 2.04
C ARG A 204 7.88 -19.22 2.57
N ALA A 205 8.42 -18.08 2.94
CA ALA A 205 7.65 -16.91 3.34
C ALA A 205 7.23 -16.08 2.12
N ASN A 206 6.46 -16.67 1.21
CA ASN A 206 5.85 -15.92 0.13
C ASN A 206 4.60 -15.23 0.67
N LEU A 207 4.72 -13.94 0.99
CA LEU A 207 3.63 -13.09 1.49
C LEU A 207 2.91 -12.36 0.36
N SER A 208 3.20 -12.69 -0.90
CA SER A 208 2.50 -12.13 -2.06
C SER A 208 1.03 -12.50 -2.05
N TRP A 209 0.19 -11.57 -2.55
CA TRP A 209 -1.22 -11.85 -2.77
C TRP A 209 -1.40 -12.86 -3.91
N ARG A 210 -1.74 -14.11 -3.59
CA ARG A 210 -1.81 -15.20 -4.58
C ARG A 210 -2.80 -14.96 -5.71
N PRO A 211 -4.02 -14.43 -5.50
CA PRO A 211 -4.92 -14.11 -6.60
C PRO A 211 -4.33 -13.14 -7.63
N PHE A 212 -3.33 -12.35 -7.23
CA PHE A 212 -2.62 -11.44 -8.13
C PHE A 212 -1.45 -12.11 -8.86
N THR A 213 -0.85 -13.15 -8.28
CA THR A 213 0.38 -13.77 -8.81
C THR A 213 0.16 -15.12 -9.50
N GLU A 214 -0.87 -15.85 -9.11
CA GLU A 214 -1.10 -17.22 -9.53
C GLU A 214 -2.56 -17.44 -9.98
N PRO A 215 -2.86 -18.33 -10.93
CA PRO A 215 -4.24 -18.69 -11.25
C PRO A 215 -4.84 -19.57 -10.15
N GLY A 216 -6.15 -19.34 -9.83
CA GLY A 216 -6.92 -20.14 -8.86
C GLY A 216 -7.17 -21.61 -9.24
N PRO A 217 -7.95 -22.34 -8.47
CA PRO A 217 -9.08 -21.87 -7.67
C PRO A 217 -8.72 -21.36 -6.26
N TYR A 218 -9.51 -20.41 -5.73
CA TYR A 218 -9.37 -19.84 -4.41
C TYR A 218 -10.68 -19.97 -3.59
N PRO A 219 -10.60 -19.98 -2.24
CA PRO A 219 -11.78 -19.85 -1.38
C PRO A 219 -12.61 -18.60 -1.72
N GLU A 220 -13.92 -18.67 -1.48
CA GLU A 220 -14.85 -17.58 -1.86
C GLU A 220 -14.49 -16.26 -1.18
N GLU A 221 -14.09 -16.29 0.09
CA GLU A 221 -13.67 -15.12 0.84
C GLU A 221 -12.42 -14.44 0.24
N ILE A 222 -11.48 -15.22 -0.28
CA ILE A 222 -10.29 -14.68 -0.95
C ILE A 222 -10.64 -14.08 -2.30
N VAL A 223 -11.53 -14.71 -3.06
CA VAL A 223 -12.06 -14.18 -4.32
C VAL A 223 -12.82 -12.88 -4.09
N ASP A 224 -13.62 -12.81 -3.03
CA ASP A 224 -14.41 -11.61 -2.69
C ASP A 224 -13.50 -10.47 -2.24
N LEU A 225 -12.48 -10.74 -1.42
CA LEU A 225 -11.45 -9.76 -1.04
C LEU A 225 -10.72 -9.21 -2.27
N ASP A 226 -10.23 -10.08 -3.15
CA ASP A 226 -9.54 -9.67 -4.37
C ASP A 226 -10.44 -8.85 -5.30
N ARG A 227 -11.72 -9.23 -5.41
CA ARG A 227 -12.69 -8.52 -6.24
C ARG A 227 -13.03 -7.14 -5.68
N THR A 228 -13.03 -6.97 -4.35
CA THR A 228 -13.53 -5.76 -3.67
C THR A 228 -12.42 -4.84 -3.18
N ALA A 229 -11.16 -5.29 -3.11
CA ALA A 229 -10.03 -4.45 -2.72
C ALA A 229 -9.87 -3.27 -3.69
N GLN A 230 -9.88 -2.05 -3.16
CA GLN A 230 -9.81 -0.82 -3.95
C GLN A 230 -8.37 -0.39 -4.24
N ALA A 231 -7.45 -0.68 -3.31
CA ALA A 231 -6.06 -0.26 -3.42
C ALA A 231 -5.10 -1.44 -3.37
N PHE A 232 -3.90 -1.21 -3.89
CA PHE A 232 -2.80 -2.18 -3.95
C PHE A 232 -1.52 -1.50 -3.50
N GLU A 233 -0.83 -2.11 -2.55
CA GLU A 233 0.46 -1.62 -2.07
C GLU A 233 1.55 -1.96 -3.09
N VAL A 234 1.84 -0.99 -3.94
CA VAL A 234 2.86 -1.13 -4.99
C VAL A 234 4.27 -0.85 -4.49
N TYR A 235 4.38 -0.15 -3.36
CA TYR A 235 5.64 0.19 -2.71
C TYR A 235 5.58 -0.17 -1.23
N ASN A 236 6.42 -1.11 -0.81
CA ASN A 236 6.58 -1.50 0.59
C ASN A 236 8.01 -1.19 1.02
N LEU A 237 8.16 -0.31 2.02
CA LEU A 237 9.46 0.20 2.43
C LEU A 237 10.33 -0.90 3.05
N ALA A 238 9.76 -1.75 3.92
CA ALA A 238 10.48 -2.85 4.55
C ALA A 238 11.06 -3.82 3.52
N VAL A 239 10.24 -4.22 2.54
CA VAL A 239 10.68 -5.09 1.43
C VAL A 239 11.77 -4.43 0.60
N THR A 240 11.64 -3.14 0.32
CA THR A 240 12.61 -2.36 -0.45
C THR A 240 13.95 -2.31 0.27
N GLU A 241 13.99 -1.93 1.53
CA GLU A 241 15.21 -1.84 2.32
C GLU A 241 15.88 -3.20 2.52
N LEU A 242 15.10 -4.27 2.71
CA LEU A 242 15.62 -5.63 2.80
C LEU A 242 16.34 -6.03 1.51
N ARG A 243 15.73 -5.77 0.36
CA ARG A 243 16.31 -6.11 -0.94
C ARG A 243 17.58 -5.34 -1.21
N ASP A 244 17.59 -4.04 -0.93
CA ASP A 244 18.77 -3.19 -1.10
C ASP A 244 19.92 -3.66 -0.20
N ARG A 245 19.63 -4.01 1.06
CA ARG A 245 20.64 -4.48 2.01
C ARG A 245 21.27 -5.81 1.61
N PHE A 246 20.48 -6.74 1.09
CA PHE A 246 20.95 -8.06 0.70
C PHE A 246 21.29 -8.18 -0.79
N LEU A 247 21.32 -7.07 -1.52
CA LEU A 247 21.60 -7.04 -2.98
C LEU A 247 20.69 -7.99 -3.77
N LEU A 248 19.45 -8.13 -3.35
CA LEU A 248 18.48 -9.06 -3.95
C LEU A 248 17.82 -8.52 -5.22
N GLY A 249 18.38 -7.50 -5.83
CA GLY A 249 17.95 -6.93 -7.11
C GLY A 249 17.30 -5.56 -7.00
N ASP A 250 16.98 -4.96 -8.14
CA ASP A 250 16.44 -3.61 -8.25
C ASP A 250 14.98 -3.55 -7.76
N THR A 251 14.75 -2.78 -6.70
CA THR A 251 13.42 -2.56 -6.12
C THR A 251 12.53 -1.70 -7.02
N SER A 252 13.12 -0.81 -7.81
CA SER A 252 12.39 -0.01 -8.80
C SER A 252 11.75 -0.91 -9.85
N ALA A 253 12.43 -1.97 -10.26
CA ALA A 253 11.88 -2.95 -11.21
C ALA A 253 10.65 -3.69 -10.65
N THR A 254 10.61 -3.98 -9.35
CA THR A 254 9.42 -4.61 -8.71
C THR A 254 8.24 -3.64 -8.65
N LEU A 255 8.50 -2.39 -8.28
CA LEU A 255 7.48 -1.34 -8.24
C LEU A 255 6.89 -1.11 -9.64
N GLU A 256 7.74 -0.93 -10.66
CA GLU A 256 7.30 -0.75 -12.05
C GLU A 256 6.55 -1.97 -12.58
N ALA A 257 7.00 -3.19 -12.26
CA ALA A 257 6.32 -4.42 -12.64
C ALA A 257 4.92 -4.52 -12.00
N THR A 258 4.79 -4.13 -10.73
CA THR A 258 3.51 -4.11 -10.02
C THR A 258 2.56 -3.08 -10.64
N LEU A 259 3.04 -1.86 -10.89
CA LEU A 259 2.26 -0.82 -11.55
C LEU A 259 1.81 -1.24 -12.96
N ALA A 260 2.72 -1.79 -13.76
CA ALA A 260 2.40 -2.29 -15.10
C ALA A 260 1.38 -3.44 -15.05
N ARG A 261 1.41 -4.27 -14.01
CA ARG A 261 0.40 -5.30 -13.79
C ARG A 261 -0.95 -4.68 -13.45
N LEU A 262 -1.01 -3.71 -12.53
CA LEU A 262 -2.25 -2.99 -12.20
C LEU A 262 -2.87 -2.33 -13.43
N ASP A 263 -2.07 -1.67 -14.26
CA ASP A 263 -2.54 -1.00 -15.47
C ASP A 263 -3.21 -1.98 -16.46
N ARG A 264 -2.76 -3.23 -16.50
CA ARG A 264 -3.40 -4.30 -17.30
C ARG A 264 -4.65 -4.88 -16.63
N GLU A 265 -4.69 -4.95 -15.30
CA GLU A 265 -5.83 -5.48 -14.55
C GLU A 265 -7.03 -4.52 -14.55
N ILE A 266 -6.81 -3.20 -14.55
CA ILE A 266 -7.85 -2.19 -14.50
C ILE A 266 -8.93 -2.39 -15.58
N PRO A 267 -8.60 -2.46 -16.88
CA PRO A 267 -9.60 -2.70 -17.90
C PRO A 267 -10.27 -4.09 -17.81
N LEU A 268 -9.54 -5.11 -17.35
CA LEU A 268 -10.07 -6.48 -17.19
C LEU A 268 -11.08 -6.56 -16.05
N ARG A 269 -10.83 -5.84 -14.96
CA ARG A 269 -11.72 -5.78 -13.80
C ARG A 269 -12.85 -4.76 -13.93
N ALA A 270 -12.80 -3.92 -14.98
CA ALA A 270 -13.74 -2.85 -15.25
C ALA A 270 -13.99 -1.94 -14.02
N ARG A 271 -12.92 -1.66 -13.25
CA ARG A 271 -12.95 -0.78 -12.08
C ARG A 271 -11.59 -0.14 -11.81
N PRO A 272 -11.54 1.00 -11.11
CA PRO A 272 -10.29 1.58 -10.65
C PRO A 272 -9.53 0.64 -9.71
N LEU A 273 -8.21 0.61 -9.85
CA LEU A 273 -7.28 0.02 -8.87
C LEU A 273 -6.26 1.10 -8.50
N VAL A 274 -6.17 1.40 -7.23
CA VAL A 274 -5.39 2.54 -6.73
C VAL A 274 -4.05 2.07 -6.17
N PRO A 275 -2.92 2.58 -6.68
CA PRO A 275 -1.61 2.28 -6.08
C PRO A 275 -1.44 3.05 -4.77
N VAL A 276 -0.96 2.38 -3.74
CA VAL A 276 -0.54 2.99 -2.47
C VAL A 276 0.84 2.47 -2.07
N GLY A 277 1.47 3.13 -1.11
CA GLY A 277 2.68 2.67 -0.46
C GLY A 277 2.49 2.53 1.04
N GLY A 278 3.22 1.62 1.67
CA GLY A 278 3.29 1.42 3.09
C GLY A 278 4.72 1.22 3.57
N SER A 279 4.98 1.46 4.85
CA SER A 279 6.27 1.12 5.44
C SER A 279 6.38 -0.34 5.79
N ASP A 280 5.27 -0.96 6.15
CA ASP A 280 5.23 -2.30 6.76
C ASP A 280 6.15 -2.37 7.96
N SER A 281 6.16 -1.27 8.72
CA SER A 281 7.13 -1.04 9.77
C SER A 281 6.77 -1.78 11.04
N HIS A 282 7.69 -2.63 11.50
CA HIS A 282 7.60 -3.37 12.75
C HIS A 282 8.53 -2.80 13.84
N SER A 283 9.36 -1.80 13.51
CA SER A 283 10.37 -1.22 14.40
C SER A 283 10.58 0.28 14.16
N GLY A 284 11.81 0.75 14.07
CA GLY A 284 12.20 2.17 14.07
C GLY A 284 12.00 2.96 12.79
N HIS A 285 11.35 2.44 11.76
CA HIS A 285 11.19 3.14 10.47
C HIS A 285 9.74 3.47 10.19
N LEU A 286 9.47 4.76 9.92
CA LEU A 286 8.17 5.24 9.49
C LEU A 286 8.41 6.37 8.49
N ARG A 287 7.79 6.34 7.31
CA ARG A 287 7.96 7.36 6.29
C ARG A 287 6.68 7.59 5.50
N ALA A 288 6.54 8.80 4.96
CA ALA A 288 5.52 9.06 3.97
C ALA A 288 5.83 8.27 2.68
N THR A 289 4.99 7.31 2.39
CA THR A 289 5.09 6.43 1.21
C THR A 289 3.93 6.65 0.25
N THR A 290 2.80 7.14 0.75
CA THR A 290 1.61 7.52 -0.01
C THR A 290 1.32 9.00 0.20
N PHE A 291 1.08 9.72 -0.90
CA PHE A 291 0.68 11.12 -0.90
C PHE A 291 -0.70 11.24 -1.51
N VAL A 292 -1.62 11.87 -0.80
CA VAL A 292 -3.02 11.96 -1.16
C VAL A 292 -3.41 13.41 -1.48
N LEU A 293 -3.98 13.64 -2.63
CA LEU A 293 -4.63 14.90 -3.00
C LEU A 293 -6.00 14.95 -2.32
N ALA A 294 -6.02 15.46 -1.09
CA ALA A 294 -7.18 15.49 -0.21
C ALA A 294 -7.88 16.86 -0.22
N GLU A 295 -9.20 16.87 -0.15
CA GLU A 295 -10.00 18.09 -0.04
C GLU A 295 -9.95 18.70 1.36
N ALA A 296 -9.69 17.87 2.38
CA ALA A 296 -9.56 18.29 3.76
C ALA A 296 -8.52 17.45 4.50
N ARG A 297 -7.84 18.04 5.49
CA ARG A 297 -6.92 17.36 6.40
C ARG A 297 -7.73 16.59 7.46
N SER A 298 -8.21 15.40 7.07
CA SER A 298 -9.00 14.51 7.92
C SER A 298 -8.91 13.07 7.44
N ALA A 299 -9.21 12.09 8.30
CA ALA A 299 -9.27 10.67 7.91
C ALA A 299 -10.23 10.44 6.73
N LYS A 300 -11.37 11.13 6.72
CA LYS A 300 -12.32 11.09 5.60
C LYS A 300 -11.70 11.66 4.32
N GLY A 301 -11.00 12.80 4.39
CA GLY A 301 -10.35 13.42 3.24
C GLY A 301 -9.25 12.52 2.65
N VAL A 302 -8.44 11.88 3.50
CA VAL A 302 -7.44 10.88 3.09
C VAL A 302 -8.13 9.71 2.39
N ARG A 303 -9.13 9.10 3.03
CA ARG A 303 -9.88 7.97 2.46
C ARG A 303 -10.49 8.32 1.10
N ASP A 304 -11.20 9.42 1.02
CA ASP A 304 -11.90 9.84 -0.19
C ASP A 304 -10.92 10.17 -1.33
N GLY A 305 -9.77 10.73 -1.01
CA GLY A 305 -8.68 10.92 -1.96
C GLY A 305 -8.16 9.60 -2.51
N ILE A 306 -7.92 8.61 -1.63
CA ILE A 306 -7.48 7.27 -2.04
C ILE A 306 -8.55 6.59 -2.91
N VAL A 307 -9.80 6.52 -2.43
CA VAL A 307 -10.91 5.88 -3.19
C VAL A 307 -11.09 6.51 -4.56
N ALA A 308 -10.90 7.82 -4.67
CA ALA A 308 -10.95 8.53 -5.94
C ALA A 308 -9.69 8.34 -6.81
N GLY A 309 -8.66 7.63 -6.32
CA GLY A 309 -7.41 7.45 -7.07
C GLY A 309 -6.50 8.69 -7.10
N ARG A 310 -6.83 9.73 -6.32
CA ARG A 310 -6.06 10.97 -6.21
C ARG A 310 -4.83 10.79 -5.32
N VAL A 311 -3.89 9.97 -5.80
CA VAL A 311 -2.70 9.56 -5.04
C VAL A 311 -1.44 9.65 -5.87
N CYS A 312 -0.32 9.71 -5.20
CA CYS A 312 1.00 9.37 -5.74
C CYS A 312 1.80 8.62 -4.67
N VAL A 313 2.80 7.87 -5.10
CA VAL A 313 3.53 6.93 -4.26
C VAL A 313 5.01 7.30 -4.28
N ARG A 314 5.68 7.19 -3.13
CA ARG A 314 7.12 7.35 -2.91
C ARG A 314 7.62 8.79 -2.92
N ASP A 315 7.11 9.67 -3.78
CA ASP A 315 7.53 11.07 -3.87
C ASP A 315 6.35 11.96 -4.26
N PRO A 316 6.10 13.07 -3.54
CA PRO A 316 4.98 13.98 -3.83
C PRO A 316 5.12 14.73 -5.16
N ALA A 317 6.32 14.82 -5.76
CA ALA A 317 6.50 15.42 -7.08
C ALA A 317 5.62 14.75 -8.14
N ALA A 318 5.36 13.45 -8.01
CA ALA A 318 4.50 12.70 -8.92
C ALA A 318 3.01 13.11 -8.85
N CYS A 319 2.59 13.82 -7.78
CA CYS A 319 1.24 14.39 -7.69
C CYS A 319 1.03 15.59 -8.65
N SER A 320 2.10 16.09 -9.28
CA SER A 320 2.02 17.12 -10.32
C SER A 320 1.56 16.61 -11.68
N PHE A 321 1.39 15.29 -11.83
CA PHE A 321 0.89 14.68 -13.05
C PHE A 321 -0.55 15.10 -13.35
N GLU A 322 -0.80 15.52 -14.58
CA GLU A 322 -2.12 15.93 -15.05
C GLU A 322 -2.35 15.48 -16.48
N VAL A 323 -3.60 15.22 -16.81
CA VAL A 323 -4.05 14.85 -18.15
C VAL A 323 -5.23 15.72 -18.55
N ARG A 324 -5.33 16.07 -19.82
CA ARG A 324 -6.54 16.69 -20.38
C ARG A 324 -6.93 16.07 -21.73
N ALA A 325 -8.21 16.04 -22.02
CA ALA A 325 -8.66 15.90 -23.40
C ALA A 325 -8.36 17.18 -24.19
N SER A 326 -8.25 17.09 -25.51
CA SER A 326 -7.92 18.24 -26.38
C SER A 326 -8.80 19.45 -26.05
N GLY A 327 -8.17 20.57 -25.70
CA GLY A 327 -8.85 21.82 -25.33
C GLY A 327 -9.58 21.82 -23.99
N GLY A 328 -9.53 20.73 -23.21
CA GLY A 328 -10.17 20.61 -21.90
C GLY A 328 -9.33 21.13 -20.74
N ALA A 329 -9.89 21.06 -19.53
CA ALA A 329 -9.17 21.37 -18.30
C ALA A 329 -8.16 20.27 -17.97
N TRP A 330 -7.08 20.64 -17.29
CA TRP A 330 -6.12 19.71 -16.71
C TRP A 330 -6.72 19.01 -15.49
N LEU A 331 -6.65 17.70 -15.47
CA LEU A 331 -7.25 16.84 -14.48
C LEU A 331 -6.17 16.02 -13.74
N PRO A 332 -6.24 15.94 -12.41
CA PRO A 332 -5.25 15.23 -11.58
C PRO A 332 -5.40 13.69 -11.68
N PRO A 333 -4.50 12.92 -11.05
CA PRO A 333 -4.66 11.48 -10.84
C PRO A 333 -6.04 11.13 -10.28
N GLY A 334 -6.55 9.95 -10.62
CA GLY A 334 -7.90 9.48 -10.26
C GLY A 334 -9.02 9.94 -11.19
N SER A 335 -8.75 10.90 -12.06
CA SER A 335 -9.77 11.43 -12.99
C SER A 335 -10.14 10.43 -14.08
N VAL A 336 -11.39 10.53 -14.52
CA VAL A 336 -11.94 9.75 -15.65
C VAL A 336 -12.25 10.71 -16.82
N ILE A 337 -11.66 10.45 -17.96
CA ILE A 337 -11.90 11.17 -19.22
C ILE A 337 -12.68 10.25 -20.15
N ARG A 338 -13.78 10.72 -20.73
CA ARG A 338 -14.64 9.94 -21.62
C ARG A 338 -14.62 10.48 -23.04
N ASP A 339 -14.89 9.60 -24.01
CA ASP A 339 -15.07 9.92 -25.42
C ASP A 339 -13.90 10.68 -26.07
N ALA A 340 -12.71 10.53 -25.50
CA ALA A 340 -11.51 11.17 -26.03
C ALA A 340 -10.90 10.36 -27.18
N THR A 341 -10.38 11.06 -28.18
CA THR A 341 -9.56 10.50 -29.28
C THR A 341 -8.09 10.88 -29.15
N MET A 342 -7.81 11.94 -28.38
CA MET A 342 -6.48 12.45 -28.08
C MET A 342 -6.46 13.03 -26.68
N VAL A 343 -5.40 12.79 -25.93
CA VAL A 343 -5.15 13.42 -24.65
C VAL A 343 -3.75 14.01 -24.59
N GLU A 344 -3.59 14.99 -23.75
CA GLU A 344 -2.30 15.60 -23.42
C GLU A 344 -1.95 15.22 -21.97
N MET A 345 -0.70 14.83 -21.75
CA MET A 345 -0.15 14.51 -20.44
C MET A 345 0.95 15.51 -20.10
N ARG A 346 0.97 15.99 -18.87
CA ARG A 346 2.08 16.80 -18.33
C ARG A 346 2.40 16.42 -16.90
N ALA A 347 3.62 16.73 -16.48
CA ALA A 347 4.07 16.66 -15.10
C ALA A 347 5.17 17.69 -14.86
N ARG A 348 5.58 17.89 -13.60
CA ARG A 348 6.63 18.83 -13.20
C ARG A 348 7.64 18.10 -12.34
N GLY A 349 8.91 18.10 -12.73
CA GLY A 349 10.04 17.48 -12.04
C GLY A 349 11.27 17.54 -12.93
N GLU A 350 12.37 16.99 -12.43
CA GLU A 350 13.65 16.96 -13.16
C GLU A 350 13.71 15.78 -14.13
N ALA A 351 13.19 14.60 -13.72
CA ALA A 351 13.15 13.40 -14.53
C ALA A 351 11.69 12.92 -14.67
N ILE A 352 11.16 12.99 -15.89
CA ILE A 352 9.75 12.65 -16.16
C ILE A 352 9.68 11.52 -17.19
N ARG A 353 8.90 10.48 -16.85
CA ARG A 353 8.59 9.38 -17.76
C ARG A 353 7.09 9.11 -17.75
N PHE A 354 6.49 9.09 -18.94
CA PHE A 354 5.06 8.81 -19.10
C PHE A 354 4.81 7.36 -19.48
N TYR A 355 3.66 6.84 -19.03
CA TYR A 355 3.20 5.48 -19.29
C TYR A 355 1.77 5.47 -19.80
N ALA A 356 1.49 4.58 -20.75
CA ALA A 356 0.13 4.20 -21.12
C ALA A 356 0.01 2.69 -21.08
N ASN A 357 -0.97 2.18 -20.32
CA ASN A 357 -1.23 0.74 -20.16
C ASN A 357 0.02 -0.06 -19.72
N GLY A 358 0.84 0.53 -18.87
CA GLY A 358 2.08 -0.06 -18.37
C GLY A 358 3.27 -0.01 -19.35
N VAL A 359 3.15 0.70 -20.46
CA VAL A 359 4.23 0.87 -21.46
C VAL A 359 4.77 2.29 -21.42
N VAL A 360 6.08 2.44 -21.43
CA VAL A 360 6.76 3.76 -21.49
C VAL A 360 6.45 4.44 -22.83
N LEU A 361 6.03 5.70 -22.78
CA LEU A 361 5.65 6.48 -23.97
C LEU A 361 6.75 7.44 -24.43
N ALA A 362 7.51 7.98 -23.50
CA ALA A 362 8.52 8.99 -23.82
C ALA A 362 9.76 8.80 -22.92
N PRO A 363 10.95 9.22 -23.41
CA PRO A 363 12.15 9.28 -22.59
C PRO A 363 11.97 10.25 -21.42
N GLU A 364 12.91 10.18 -20.46
CA GLU A 364 12.95 11.12 -19.35
C GLU A 364 13.42 12.49 -19.87
N GLU A 365 12.48 13.45 -19.97
CA GLU A 365 12.78 14.84 -20.35
C GLU A 365 12.02 15.81 -19.44
N PRO A 366 12.70 16.83 -18.87
CA PRO A 366 12.06 17.80 -17.99
C PRO A 366 10.98 18.62 -18.70
N GLY A 367 9.83 18.81 -18.06
CA GLY A 367 8.81 19.77 -18.48
C GLY A 367 8.06 19.43 -19.78
N HIS A 368 8.16 18.22 -20.27
CA HIS A 368 7.56 17.85 -21.55
C HIS A 368 6.07 17.59 -21.46
N THR A 369 5.34 18.07 -22.45
CA THR A 369 3.92 17.67 -22.69
C THR A 369 3.90 16.61 -23.78
N VAL A 370 3.24 15.48 -23.51
CA VAL A 370 3.13 14.37 -24.46
C VAL A 370 1.69 14.23 -24.95
N PHE A 371 1.52 14.07 -26.25
CA PHE A 371 0.23 13.80 -26.89
C PHE A 371 0.06 12.31 -27.09
N VAL A 372 -1.06 11.77 -26.65
CA VAL A 372 -1.35 10.33 -26.69
C VAL A 372 -2.66 10.10 -27.44
N PRO A 373 -2.62 9.42 -28.61
CA PRO A 373 -3.84 8.99 -29.26
C PRO A 373 -4.51 7.89 -28.43
N VAL A 374 -5.82 8.02 -28.22
CA VAL A 374 -6.64 7.06 -27.49
C VAL A 374 -7.86 6.68 -28.33
N THR A 375 -8.40 5.50 -28.09
CA THR A 375 -9.54 5.00 -28.87
C THR A 375 -10.82 5.09 -28.02
N PRO A 376 -11.88 5.75 -28.49
CA PRO A 376 -13.17 5.72 -27.82
C PRO A 376 -13.65 4.28 -27.58
N GLY A 377 -14.18 4.03 -26.38
CA GLY A 377 -14.63 2.69 -25.96
C GLY A 377 -13.52 1.70 -25.58
N LYS A 378 -12.25 2.08 -25.74
CA LYS A 378 -11.10 1.27 -25.28
C LYS A 378 -10.43 1.94 -24.09
N CYS A 379 -10.51 1.30 -22.93
CA CYS A 379 -9.89 1.79 -21.71
C CYS A 379 -8.38 1.98 -21.87
N SER A 380 -7.88 3.15 -21.52
CA SER A 380 -6.46 3.48 -21.44
C SER A 380 -6.14 4.01 -20.05
N VAL A 381 -5.08 3.49 -19.45
CA VAL A 381 -4.59 3.85 -18.12
C VAL A 381 -3.30 4.63 -18.28
N LEU A 382 -3.30 5.88 -17.85
CA LEU A 382 -2.18 6.81 -18.00
C LEU A 382 -1.54 7.14 -16.66
N ARG A 383 -0.21 7.15 -16.59
CA ARG A 383 0.59 7.48 -15.41
C ARG A 383 1.83 8.28 -15.77
N ALA A 384 2.45 8.86 -14.75
CA ALA A 384 3.80 9.38 -14.83
C ALA A 384 4.67 8.84 -13.69
N ARG A 385 5.94 8.64 -13.99
CA ARG A 385 7.01 8.70 -13.00
C ARG A 385 7.57 10.12 -13.04
N VAL A 386 7.73 10.73 -11.88
CA VAL A 386 8.34 12.04 -11.71
C VAL A 386 9.37 11.90 -10.61
N ASP A 387 10.62 12.13 -10.97
CA ASP A 387 11.77 11.92 -10.09
C ASP A 387 11.77 10.51 -9.48
N ALA A 388 11.62 10.41 -8.16
CA ALA A 388 11.55 9.12 -7.47
C ALA A 388 10.11 8.59 -7.34
N GLY A 389 9.09 9.40 -7.64
CA GLY A 389 7.67 9.10 -7.40
C GLY A 389 6.91 8.57 -8.61
N TYR A 390 5.77 7.98 -8.33
CA TYR A 390 4.83 7.46 -9.34
C TYR A 390 3.42 7.99 -9.07
N SER A 391 2.78 8.53 -10.10
CA SER A 391 1.41 9.02 -9.98
C SER A 391 0.39 7.89 -9.86
N GLY A 392 -0.75 8.19 -9.25
CA GLY A 392 -1.98 7.46 -9.50
C GLY A 392 -2.36 7.53 -10.97
N PRO A 393 -3.25 6.65 -11.44
CA PRO A 393 -3.68 6.64 -12.84
C PRO A 393 -4.68 7.74 -13.16
N VAL A 394 -4.68 8.20 -14.43
CA VAL A 394 -5.84 8.81 -15.07
C VAL A 394 -6.44 7.80 -16.03
N TYR A 395 -7.76 7.66 -15.99
CA TYR A 395 -8.50 6.65 -16.73
C TYR A 395 -9.15 7.31 -17.95
N VAL A 396 -8.86 6.84 -19.15
CA VAL A 396 -9.39 7.40 -20.38
C VAL A 396 -10.23 6.35 -21.10
N ASN A 397 -11.48 6.70 -21.43
CA ASN A 397 -12.45 5.82 -22.11
C ASN A 397 -12.71 4.49 -21.39
N CYS A 398 -12.49 4.44 -20.06
CA CYS A 398 -12.74 3.25 -19.26
C CYS A 398 -14.24 3.10 -18.93
N PRO A 399 -14.75 1.86 -18.68
CA PRO A 399 -16.19 1.59 -18.57
C PRO A 399 -16.79 1.90 -17.18
N PHE A 400 -16.10 2.61 -16.30
CA PHE A 400 -16.55 2.95 -14.94
C PHE A 400 -16.54 4.45 -14.68
#